data_ec1ef5e6d7d4b8286ab5f1cff37d4e05
#
_entry.id   ec1ef5e6d7d4b8286ab5f1cff37d4e05
#
_cell.length_a   1.000
_cell.length_b   1.000
_cell.length_c   1.000
_cell.angle_alpha   90.00
_cell.angle_beta   90.00
_cell.angle_gamma   90.00
#
_symmetry.space_group_name_H-M   'P 1'
#
loop_
_entity.id
_entity.type
_entity.pdbx_description
1 polymer ?
#
loop_
_entity_poly.entity_id
_entity_poly.type
_entity_poly.pdbx_seq_one_letter_code
_entity_poly.pdbx_strand_id
1 'polypeptide(L)'
;MRAPPKHLLEPLNPRQRMSLLLIDEVPDRVVVYPLVTAHAATIAGISVRRTVTEGKSMAIAQLAAQRYYKHDALSVFSDVGLIAEALGSKLYYREDDVPVLQQPVLEHVEQGQDLSLPEAASLPGRYEVYIEAIEMLLREAGDILPVMVFIPAPFTTAALLRGTEDFLVDTLLDPESCHRILELSFKAGLDLADLCIEAGGIPMLVDPLASASVISPKTFDDFAVPYLKRFSDYLHRYDFDVFLHICGRSEPILHGIRRTGCDLFSCDDVSLELCRSRIGEEIRIIGNLKPTDLLEETPEKIERKVEAILAAAKESPKGFVLATGCEVPIGASRENLLAFVREGRRRGMYWGKEE
;
A
#
# COMPACT_ATOMS: atom_id res chain seq x y z
N MET A 1 18.57 12.56 17.53
CA MET A 1 17.24 12.21 18.10
C MET A 1 16.90 13.18 19.22
N ARG A 2 15.71 13.74 19.22
CA ARG A 2 15.21 14.53 20.36
C ARG A 2 14.77 13.57 21.47
N ALA A 3 15.02 13.93 22.74
CA ALA A 3 14.52 13.14 23.86
C ALA A 3 12.97 13.09 23.84
N PRO A 4 12.35 11.96 24.25
CA PRO A 4 10.89 11.86 24.26
C PRO A 4 10.27 12.95 25.12
N PRO A 5 9.09 13.44 24.76
CA PRO A 5 8.36 14.40 25.58
C PRO A 5 8.07 13.81 26.97
N LYS A 6 8.35 14.57 28.04
CA LYS A 6 8.25 14.12 29.44
C LYS A 6 6.86 13.63 29.88
N HIS A 7 5.82 13.86 29.07
CA HIS A 7 4.44 13.45 29.37
C HIS A 7 4.05 12.11 28.73
N LEU A 8 4.90 11.49 27.91
CA LEU A 8 4.67 10.16 27.34
C LEU A 8 5.28 9.10 28.28
N LEU A 9 4.60 8.80 29.38
CA LEU A 9 5.02 7.79 30.37
C LEU A 9 4.35 6.44 30.16
N GLU A 10 3.31 6.37 29.30
CA GLU A 10 2.58 5.16 28.96
C GLU A 10 2.93 4.71 27.53
N PRO A 11 2.87 3.40 27.23
CA PRO A 11 3.05 2.89 25.87
C PRO A 11 2.04 3.53 24.90
N LEU A 12 2.54 4.00 23.75
CA LEU A 12 1.68 4.58 22.72
C LEU A 12 0.80 3.51 22.08
N ASN A 13 -0.47 3.84 21.80
CA ASN A 13 -1.25 3.01 20.91
C ASN A 13 -0.75 3.16 19.44
N PRO A 14 -1.10 2.22 18.54
CA PRO A 14 -0.65 2.26 17.15
C PRO A 14 -0.95 3.58 16.41
N ARG A 15 -2.15 4.15 16.62
CA ARG A 15 -2.55 5.42 15.98
C ARG A 15 -1.67 6.58 16.45
N GLN A 16 -1.43 6.69 17.76
CA GLN A 16 -0.53 7.71 18.33
C GLN A 16 0.90 7.56 17.79
N ARG A 17 1.38 6.31 17.69
CA ARG A 17 2.71 6.01 17.16
C ARG A 17 2.87 6.45 15.71
N MET A 18 1.89 6.12 14.85
CA MET A 18 1.86 6.58 13.47
C MET A 18 1.80 8.11 13.40
N SER A 19 0.93 8.75 14.18
CA SER A 19 0.80 10.21 14.17
C SER A 19 2.09 10.92 14.57
N LEU A 20 2.83 10.43 15.57
CA LEU A 20 4.15 11.00 15.93
C LEU A 20 5.15 10.87 14.78
N LEU A 21 5.20 9.69 14.13
CA LEU A 21 6.07 9.48 12.97
C LEU A 21 5.76 10.50 11.85
N LEU A 22 4.47 10.75 11.57
CA LEU A 22 4.05 11.64 10.49
C LEU A 22 4.38 13.12 10.74
N ILE A 23 4.46 13.54 12.01
CA ILE A 23 4.87 14.91 12.38
C ILE A 23 6.37 15.03 12.71
N ASP A 24 7.20 14.10 12.22
CA ASP A 24 8.66 14.04 12.42
C ASP A 24 9.10 13.94 13.89
N GLU A 25 8.22 13.41 14.76
CA GLU A 25 8.56 13.12 16.17
C GLU A 25 8.88 11.62 16.33
N VAL A 26 9.71 11.30 17.32
CA VAL A 26 10.16 9.91 17.55
C VAL A 26 9.15 9.19 18.45
N PRO A 27 8.46 8.14 17.97
CA PRO A 27 7.55 7.33 18.77
C PRO A 27 8.32 6.46 19.79
N ASP A 28 7.61 5.72 20.62
CA ASP A 28 8.21 4.74 21.57
C ASP A 28 9.03 3.66 20.85
N ARG A 29 8.53 3.17 19.71
CA ARG A 29 9.19 2.21 18.83
C ARG A 29 8.82 2.44 17.37
N VAL A 30 9.48 1.74 16.47
CA VAL A 30 9.08 1.70 15.07
C VAL A 30 7.63 1.23 14.93
N VAL A 31 6.91 1.79 13.98
CA VAL A 31 5.63 1.26 13.54
C VAL A 31 5.89 -0.09 12.86
N VAL A 32 5.12 -1.12 13.23
CA VAL A 32 5.22 -2.47 12.63
C VAL A 32 3.95 -2.73 11.83
N TYR A 33 4.07 -2.63 10.51
CA TYR A 33 2.94 -2.71 9.59
C TYR A 33 3.24 -3.64 8.42
N PRO A 34 3.26 -4.98 8.62
CA PRO A 34 3.25 -5.90 7.49
C PRO A 34 1.97 -5.69 6.67
N LEU A 35 2.08 -5.75 5.34
CA LEU A 35 0.94 -5.50 4.44
C LEU A 35 0.02 -6.73 4.43
N VAL A 36 -0.69 -6.92 5.56
CA VAL A 36 -1.64 -8.02 5.75
C VAL A 36 -2.95 -7.67 5.03
N THR A 37 -3.09 -8.17 3.83
CA THR A 37 -4.25 -7.98 2.96
C THR A 37 -5.05 -9.27 2.86
N ALA A 38 -5.02 -10.00 1.75
CA ALA A 38 -5.74 -11.25 1.53
C ALA A 38 -5.35 -12.36 2.53
N HIS A 39 -4.13 -12.37 3.07
CA HIS A 39 -3.72 -13.31 4.12
C HIS A 39 -4.65 -13.26 5.35
N ALA A 40 -5.25 -12.11 5.66
CA ALA A 40 -6.18 -11.96 6.78
C ALA A 40 -7.37 -12.93 6.70
N ALA A 41 -7.80 -13.28 5.49
CA ALA A 41 -8.89 -14.25 5.25
C ALA A 41 -8.58 -15.60 5.90
N THR A 42 -7.33 -16.08 5.83
CA THR A 42 -6.89 -17.36 6.40
C THR A 42 -6.97 -17.40 7.93
N ILE A 43 -6.77 -16.24 8.57
CA ILE A 43 -6.85 -16.11 10.04
C ILE A 43 -8.30 -16.14 10.50
N ALA A 44 -9.18 -15.50 9.73
CA ALA A 44 -10.61 -15.46 10.02
C ALA A 44 -11.36 -16.75 9.62
N GLY A 45 -10.75 -17.63 8.81
CA GLY A 45 -11.42 -18.80 8.23
C GLY A 45 -12.49 -18.42 7.22
N ILE A 46 -12.29 -17.31 6.49
CA ILE A 46 -13.18 -16.77 5.45
C ILE A 46 -12.46 -16.94 4.12
N SER A 47 -13.17 -17.25 3.02
CA SER A 47 -12.53 -17.32 1.71
C SER A 47 -12.06 -15.93 1.26
N VAL A 48 -10.98 -15.88 0.47
CA VAL A 48 -10.47 -14.64 -0.10
C VAL A 48 -11.55 -13.96 -0.94
N ARG A 49 -12.28 -14.74 -1.76
CA ARG A 49 -13.39 -14.23 -2.55
C ARG A 49 -14.40 -13.42 -1.74
N ARG A 50 -14.79 -13.92 -0.55
CA ARG A 50 -15.70 -13.19 0.31
C ARG A 50 -15.10 -11.91 0.87
N THR A 51 -13.82 -11.91 1.22
CA THR A 51 -13.15 -10.69 1.74
C THR A 51 -13.01 -9.61 0.67
N VAL A 52 -12.93 -9.97 -0.61
CA VAL A 52 -12.82 -8.98 -1.71
C VAL A 52 -14.17 -8.56 -2.29
N THR A 53 -15.28 -9.22 -1.91
CA THR A 53 -16.63 -8.92 -2.42
C THR A 53 -17.62 -8.48 -1.34
N GLU A 54 -17.26 -8.58 -0.06
CA GLU A 54 -18.11 -8.22 1.08
C GLU A 54 -17.30 -7.39 2.08
N GLY A 55 -17.65 -6.12 2.28
CA GLY A 55 -16.91 -5.20 3.18
C GLY A 55 -16.90 -5.70 4.63
N LYS A 56 -18.01 -6.23 5.10
CA LYS A 56 -18.09 -6.86 6.43
C LYS A 56 -17.12 -8.03 6.57
N SER A 57 -16.99 -8.89 5.57
CA SER A 57 -16.07 -10.02 5.59
C SER A 57 -14.61 -9.54 5.57
N MET A 58 -14.29 -8.51 4.81
CA MET A 58 -12.98 -7.84 4.82
C MET A 58 -12.66 -7.29 6.20
N ALA A 59 -13.56 -6.52 6.81
CA ALA A 59 -13.35 -5.94 8.13
C ALA A 59 -13.17 -7.01 9.22
N ILE A 60 -13.98 -8.07 9.23
CA ILE A 60 -13.82 -9.19 10.16
C ILE A 60 -12.45 -9.85 10.01
N ALA A 61 -12.00 -10.09 8.78
CA ALA A 61 -10.70 -10.70 8.51
C ALA A 61 -9.56 -9.82 9.03
N GLN A 62 -9.59 -8.52 8.76
CA GLN A 62 -8.58 -7.57 9.24
C GLN A 62 -8.53 -7.48 10.76
N LEU A 63 -9.67 -7.41 11.44
CA LEU A 63 -9.73 -7.39 12.90
C LEU A 63 -9.22 -8.71 13.50
N ALA A 64 -9.53 -9.86 12.90
CA ALA A 64 -9.03 -11.15 13.33
C ALA A 64 -7.51 -11.24 13.20
N ALA A 65 -6.97 -10.84 12.05
CA ALA A 65 -5.53 -10.82 11.81
C ALA A 65 -4.80 -9.85 12.75
N GLN A 66 -5.32 -8.65 12.96
CA GLN A 66 -4.73 -7.69 13.90
C GLN A 66 -4.75 -8.20 15.35
N ARG A 67 -5.85 -8.79 15.78
CA ARG A 67 -5.94 -9.40 17.13
C ARG A 67 -4.95 -10.55 17.32
N TYR A 68 -4.66 -11.28 16.25
CA TYR A 68 -3.74 -12.41 16.27
C TYR A 68 -2.28 -11.96 16.22
N TYR A 69 -1.92 -11.10 15.26
CA TYR A 69 -0.53 -10.65 15.02
C TYR A 69 -0.12 -9.42 15.84
N LYS A 70 -1.06 -8.57 16.25
CA LYS A 70 -0.78 -7.32 16.99
C LYS A 70 0.03 -6.28 16.19
N HIS A 71 -0.11 -6.23 14.88
CA HIS A 71 0.48 -5.18 14.03
C HIS A 71 -0.24 -3.84 14.19
N ASP A 72 0.39 -2.74 13.69
CA ASP A 72 0.04 -1.38 14.07
C ASP A 72 -0.94 -0.67 13.14
N ALA A 73 -1.45 -1.30 12.08
CA ALA A 73 -2.46 -0.71 11.20
C ALA A 73 -3.37 -1.78 10.60
N LEU A 74 -4.57 -1.39 10.19
CA LEU A 74 -5.51 -2.22 9.43
C LEU A 74 -5.43 -1.87 7.95
N SER A 75 -5.71 -2.83 7.06
CA SER A 75 -5.65 -2.64 5.61
C SER A 75 -7.03 -2.86 4.98
N VAL A 76 -7.46 -1.93 4.14
CA VAL A 76 -8.60 -2.10 3.24
C VAL A 76 -8.04 -2.24 1.83
N PHE A 77 -8.09 -3.45 1.30
CA PHE A 77 -7.60 -3.78 -0.03
C PHE A 77 -8.21 -5.07 -0.53
N SER A 78 -8.68 -5.06 -1.76
CA SER A 78 -9.12 -6.27 -2.48
C SER A 78 -8.06 -6.72 -3.49
N ASP A 79 -7.81 -5.86 -4.47
CA ASP A 79 -6.90 -6.08 -5.60
C ASP A 79 -6.67 -4.77 -6.37
N VAL A 80 -5.68 -4.76 -7.24
CA VAL A 80 -5.36 -3.59 -8.08
C VAL A 80 -6.31 -3.38 -9.25
N GLY A 81 -7.22 -4.33 -9.53
CA GLY A 81 -8.20 -4.24 -10.62
C GLY A 81 -9.48 -3.48 -10.25
N LEU A 82 -9.66 -3.07 -9.00
CA LEU A 82 -10.88 -2.45 -8.48
C LEU A 82 -11.39 -1.30 -9.37
N ILE A 83 -10.52 -0.35 -9.72
CA ILE A 83 -10.88 0.81 -10.56
C ILE A 83 -11.11 0.38 -12.01
N ALA A 84 -10.25 -0.50 -12.54
CA ALA A 84 -10.42 -1.00 -13.91
C ALA A 84 -11.74 -1.76 -14.10
N GLU A 85 -12.17 -2.52 -13.09
CA GLU A 85 -13.48 -3.18 -13.09
C GLU A 85 -14.63 -2.17 -13.06
N ALA A 86 -14.54 -1.14 -12.23
CA ALA A 86 -15.53 -0.06 -12.17
C ALA A 86 -15.68 0.68 -13.51
N LEU A 87 -14.61 0.72 -14.31
CA LEU A 87 -14.58 1.31 -15.65
C LEU A 87 -14.89 0.30 -16.78
N GLY A 88 -15.25 -0.96 -16.45
CA GLY A 88 -15.78 -1.93 -17.40
C GLY A 88 -14.86 -3.10 -17.77
N SER A 89 -13.63 -3.15 -17.24
CA SER A 89 -12.78 -4.35 -17.37
C SER A 89 -13.40 -5.52 -16.62
N LYS A 90 -13.19 -6.76 -17.10
CA LYS A 90 -13.70 -7.96 -16.43
C LYS A 90 -12.61 -8.61 -15.62
N LEU A 91 -12.93 -8.94 -14.36
CA LEU A 91 -12.06 -9.69 -13.47
C LEU A 91 -12.56 -11.14 -13.32
N TYR A 92 -11.61 -12.05 -13.16
CA TYR A 92 -11.88 -13.44 -12.80
C TYR A 92 -11.65 -13.64 -11.31
N TYR A 93 -12.69 -14.07 -10.61
CA TYR A 93 -12.69 -14.30 -9.16
C TYR A 93 -12.43 -15.76 -8.83
N ARG A 94 -11.37 -15.97 -8.05
CA ARG A 94 -11.05 -17.28 -7.46
C ARG A 94 -11.58 -17.36 -6.03
N GLU A 95 -11.79 -18.55 -5.52
CA GLU A 95 -12.28 -18.72 -4.14
C GLU A 95 -11.21 -18.35 -3.10
N ASP A 96 -9.98 -18.80 -3.33
CA ASP A 96 -8.88 -18.70 -2.37
C ASP A 96 -7.73 -17.78 -2.84
N ASP A 97 -8.01 -16.89 -3.81
CA ASP A 97 -7.00 -15.95 -4.34
C ASP A 97 -7.66 -14.61 -4.74
N VAL A 98 -6.83 -13.58 -4.89
CA VAL A 98 -7.29 -12.26 -5.32
C VAL A 98 -7.77 -12.29 -6.78
N PRO A 99 -8.72 -11.41 -7.15
CA PRO A 99 -9.18 -11.29 -8.53
C PRO A 99 -8.04 -10.91 -9.49
N VAL A 100 -8.09 -11.46 -10.69
CA VAL A 100 -7.13 -11.15 -11.76
C VAL A 100 -7.85 -10.64 -13.00
N LEU A 101 -7.18 -9.79 -13.79
CA LEU A 101 -7.73 -9.31 -15.06
C LEU A 101 -8.05 -10.50 -15.98
N GLN A 102 -9.29 -10.58 -16.44
CA GLN A 102 -9.75 -11.56 -17.43
C GLN A 102 -9.86 -10.94 -18.82
N GLN A 103 -10.44 -9.74 -18.91
CA GLN A 103 -10.62 -9.01 -20.15
C GLN A 103 -10.52 -7.51 -19.89
N PRO A 104 -9.58 -6.81 -20.53
CA PRO A 104 -9.54 -5.35 -20.50
C PRO A 104 -10.76 -4.76 -21.21
N VAL A 105 -11.15 -3.56 -20.85
CA VAL A 105 -12.28 -2.86 -21.49
C VAL A 105 -11.86 -2.23 -22.83
N LEU A 106 -10.59 -1.88 -22.99
CA LEU A 106 -10.05 -1.25 -24.21
C LEU A 106 -9.37 -2.30 -25.10
N GLU A 107 -9.90 -2.54 -26.29
CA GLU A 107 -9.25 -3.39 -27.31
C GLU A 107 -8.14 -2.62 -28.04
N HIS A 108 -8.29 -1.30 -28.18
CA HIS A 108 -7.33 -0.40 -28.82
C HIS A 108 -7.09 0.83 -27.94
N VAL A 109 -5.86 1.38 -27.96
CA VAL A 109 -5.44 2.49 -27.09
C VAL A 109 -6.22 3.79 -27.36
N GLU A 110 -6.64 4.02 -28.62
CA GLU A 110 -7.42 5.20 -29.00
C GLU A 110 -8.80 5.23 -28.39
N GLN A 111 -9.38 4.09 -28.04
CA GLN A 111 -10.70 3.97 -27.39
C GLN A 111 -10.72 4.58 -25.99
N GLY A 112 -9.57 4.91 -25.41
CA GLY A 112 -9.50 5.60 -24.13
C GLY A 112 -10.25 6.93 -24.10
N GLN A 113 -10.44 7.59 -25.25
CA GLN A 113 -11.25 8.82 -25.37
C GLN A 113 -12.76 8.58 -25.22
N ASP A 114 -13.22 7.34 -25.45
CA ASP A 114 -14.64 6.98 -25.42
C ASP A 114 -15.07 6.54 -23.99
N LEU A 115 -14.11 6.28 -23.09
CA LEU A 115 -14.40 5.97 -21.70
C LEU A 115 -14.77 7.24 -20.93
N SER A 116 -15.76 7.10 -20.06
CA SER A 116 -16.17 8.13 -19.12
C SER A 116 -16.15 7.59 -17.69
N LEU A 117 -15.98 8.50 -16.73
CA LEU A 117 -16.16 8.15 -15.32
C LEU A 117 -17.63 7.78 -15.08
N PRO A 118 -17.90 6.80 -14.19
CA PRO A 118 -19.24 6.52 -13.72
C PRO A 118 -19.89 7.78 -13.11
N GLU A 119 -21.22 7.89 -13.21
CA GLU A 119 -21.93 8.99 -12.56
C GLU A 119 -21.77 8.89 -11.03
N ALA A 120 -21.48 10.02 -10.38
CA ALA A 120 -21.23 10.12 -8.94
C ALA A 120 -22.42 9.65 -8.05
N ALA A 121 -23.61 9.46 -8.65
CA ALA A 121 -24.82 9.05 -7.91
C ALA A 121 -24.87 7.54 -7.58
N SER A 122 -24.00 6.72 -8.18
CA SER A 122 -23.89 5.29 -7.90
C SER A 122 -22.44 4.89 -7.70
N LEU A 123 -22.15 4.26 -6.54
CA LEU A 123 -20.83 3.70 -6.29
C LEU A 123 -20.57 2.56 -7.31
N PRO A 124 -19.54 2.69 -8.18
CA PRO A 124 -19.32 1.71 -9.22
C PRO A 124 -18.67 0.44 -8.67
N GLY A 125 -19.14 -0.71 -9.12
CA GLY A 125 -18.53 -1.99 -8.81
C GLY A 125 -18.41 -2.25 -7.31
N ARG A 126 -17.19 -2.59 -6.87
CA ARG A 126 -16.91 -2.95 -5.47
C ARG A 126 -16.47 -1.77 -4.57
N TYR A 127 -16.72 -0.52 -4.95
CA TYR A 127 -16.40 0.61 -4.09
C TYR A 127 -17.18 0.55 -2.76
N GLU A 128 -18.43 0.09 -2.77
CA GLU A 128 -19.22 -0.14 -1.55
C GLU A 128 -18.53 -1.10 -0.57
N VAL A 129 -17.80 -2.10 -1.08
CA VAL A 129 -17.04 -3.05 -0.24
C VAL A 129 -15.99 -2.31 0.59
N TYR A 130 -15.29 -1.34 -0.02
CA TYR A 130 -14.31 -0.52 0.67
C TYR A 130 -14.95 0.36 1.73
N ILE A 131 -16.02 1.07 1.38
CA ILE A 131 -16.70 1.99 2.30
C ILE A 131 -17.25 1.23 3.52
N GLU A 132 -17.97 0.11 3.28
CA GLU A 132 -18.47 -0.73 4.37
C GLU A 132 -17.34 -1.24 5.28
N ALA A 133 -16.22 -1.68 4.69
CA ALA A 133 -15.07 -2.15 5.45
C ALA A 133 -14.43 -1.03 6.29
N ILE A 134 -14.21 0.16 5.72
CA ILE A 134 -13.65 1.33 6.42
C ILE A 134 -14.53 1.70 7.61
N GLU A 135 -15.83 1.90 7.39
CA GLU A 135 -16.78 2.28 8.44
C GLU A 135 -16.81 1.27 9.59
N MET A 136 -16.81 -0.02 9.26
CA MET A 136 -16.81 -1.07 10.29
C MET A 136 -15.48 -1.09 11.06
N LEU A 137 -14.34 -0.98 10.38
CA LEU A 137 -13.02 -0.97 11.03
C LEU A 137 -12.84 0.24 11.94
N LEU A 138 -13.28 1.41 11.50
CA LEU A 138 -13.21 2.63 12.30
C LEU A 138 -14.09 2.54 13.54
N ARG A 139 -15.31 2.02 13.40
CA ARG A 139 -16.20 1.83 14.54
C ARG A 139 -15.63 0.87 15.59
N GLU A 140 -14.97 -0.21 15.15
CA GLU A 140 -14.47 -1.27 16.04
C GLU A 140 -13.09 -0.98 16.64
N ALA A 141 -12.24 -0.21 15.93
CA ALA A 141 -10.84 -0.04 16.32
C ALA A 141 -10.23 1.32 15.93
N GLY A 142 -10.96 2.24 15.31
CA GLY A 142 -10.43 3.48 14.75
C GLY A 142 -9.79 4.42 15.77
N ASP A 143 -10.18 4.37 17.03
CA ASP A 143 -9.54 5.16 18.11
C ASP A 143 -8.11 4.72 18.42
N ILE A 144 -7.76 3.48 18.07
CA ILE A 144 -6.49 2.84 18.44
C ILE A 144 -5.62 2.54 17.21
N LEU A 145 -6.25 2.17 16.09
CA LEU A 145 -5.57 1.69 14.89
C LEU A 145 -5.87 2.61 13.70
N PRO A 146 -4.86 3.02 12.92
CA PRO A 146 -5.11 3.64 11.62
C PRO A 146 -5.66 2.59 10.64
N VAL A 147 -6.57 3.03 9.77
CA VAL A 147 -7.16 2.23 8.68
C VAL A 147 -6.57 2.72 7.37
N MET A 148 -5.62 1.95 6.83
CA MET A 148 -4.95 2.23 5.56
C MET A 148 -5.80 1.68 4.41
N VAL A 149 -6.06 2.50 3.41
CA VAL A 149 -6.87 2.11 2.24
C VAL A 149 -6.01 2.15 0.99
N PHE A 150 -5.87 1.02 0.32
CA PHE A 150 -5.00 0.92 -0.85
C PHE A 150 -5.78 1.35 -2.09
N ILE A 151 -5.27 2.38 -2.75
CA ILE A 151 -5.85 2.99 -3.94
C ILE A 151 -4.97 2.61 -5.14
N PRO A 152 -5.48 1.83 -6.11
CA PRO A 152 -4.76 1.56 -7.36
C PRO A 152 -4.38 2.86 -8.06
N ALA A 153 -3.08 3.04 -8.31
CA ALA A 153 -2.55 4.28 -8.89
C ALA A 153 -2.69 4.29 -10.43
N PRO A 154 -2.52 5.47 -11.05
CA PRO A 154 -2.91 5.68 -12.45
C PRO A 154 -2.24 4.77 -13.46
N PHE A 155 -0.94 4.44 -13.33
CA PHE A 155 -0.24 3.62 -14.31
C PHE A 155 -0.75 2.18 -14.29
N THR A 156 -0.88 1.57 -13.12
CA THR A 156 -1.44 0.22 -12.96
C THR A 156 -2.88 0.17 -13.46
N THR A 157 -3.71 1.16 -13.11
CA THR A 157 -5.10 1.22 -13.58
C THR A 157 -5.17 1.31 -15.10
N ALA A 158 -4.39 2.20 -15.74
CA ALA A 158 -4.34 2.35 -17.19
C ALA A 158 -3.92 1.06 -17.91
N ALA A 159 -2.90 0.39 -17.36
CA ALA A 159 -2.43 -0.89 -17.88
C ALA A 159 -3.49 -2.00 -17.78
N LEU A 160 -4.33 -2.00 -16.73
CA LEU A 160 -5.42 -2.96 -16.59
C LEU A 160 -6.65 -2.63 -17.46
N LEU A 161 -6.84 -1.36 -17.80
CA LEU A 161 -7.90 -0.95 -18.74
C LEU A 161 -7.61 -1.39 -20.18
N ARG A 162 -6.34 -1.33 -20.59
CA ARG A 162 -5.91 -1.66 -21.96
C ARG A 162 -5.41 -3.10 -22.14
N GLY A 163 -5.08 -3.77 -21.05
CA GLY A 163 -4.27 -4.99 -21.05
C GLY A 163 -2.80 -4.64 -20.86
N THR A 164 -2.16 -5.29 -19.87
CA THR A 164 -0.83 -4.88 -19.41
C THR A 164 0.23 -4.88 -20.51
N GLU A 165 0.33 -5.98 -21.27
CA GLU A 165 1.33 -6.11 -22.35
C GLU A 165 1.12 -5.08 -23.44
N ASP A 166 -0.12 -4.93 -23.89
CA ASP A 166 -0.50 -3.98 -24.94
C ASP A 166 -0.24 -2.53 -24.50
N PHE A 167 -0.63 -2.16 -23.27
CA PHE A 167 -0.38 -0.82 -22.75
C PHE A 167 1.11 -0.48 -22.71
N LEU A 168 1.96 -1.44 -22.30
CA LEU A 168 3.41 -1.26 -22.28
C LEU A 168 3.97 -1.03 -23.69
N VAL A 169 3.47 -1.73 -24.70
CA VAL A 169 3.84 -1.50 -26.11
C VAL A 169 3.34 -0.14 -26.58
N ASP A 170 2.10 0.22 -26.24
CA ASP A 170 1.48 1.48 -26.63
C ASP A 170 2.21 2.70 -26.04
N THR A 171 2.87 2.59 -24.85
CA THR A 171 3.73 3.66 -24.33
C THR A 171 4.87 4.06 -25.28
N LEU A 172 5.28 3.16 -26.18
CA LEU A 172 6.31 3.41 -27.18
C LEU A 172 5.73 3.83 -28.54
N LEU A 173 4.55 3.30 -28.91
CA LEU A 173 3.95 3.47 -30.23
C LEU A 173 2.98 4.65 -30.31
N ASP A 174 2.17 4.86 -29.26
CA ASP A 174 1.19 5.96 -29.16
C ASP A 174 1.16 6.57 -27.73
N PRO A 175 2.21 7.29 -27.33
CA PRO A 175 2.30 7.93 -26.03
C PRO A 175 1.12 8.85 -25.71
N GLU A 176 0.59 9.53 -26.71
CA GLU A 176 -0.51 10.50 -26.54
C GLU A 176 -1.80 9.81 -26.09
N SER A 177 -2.17 8.70 -26.73
CA SER A 177 -3.33 7.92 -26.31
C SER A 177 -3.13 7.30 -24.93
N CYS A 178 -1.91 6.82 -24.59
CA CYS A 178 -1.59 6.36 -23.25
C CYS A 178 -1.81 7.45 -22.20
N HIS A 179 -1.41 8.69 -22.47
CA HIS A 179 -1.65 9.80 -21.54
C HIS A 179 -3.15 10.11 -21.36
N ARG A 180 -3.99 9.92 -22.37
CA ARG A 180 -5.45 10.04 -22.22
C ARG A 180 -6.02 8.98 -21.27
N ILE A 181 -5.57 7.73 -21.37
CA ILE A 181 -6.00 6.65 -20.47
C ILE A 181 -5.49 6.91 -19.05
N LEU A 182 -4.24 7.38 -18.90
CA LEU A 182 -3.67 7.77 -17.62
C LEU A 182 -4.44 8.92 -16.95
N GLU A 183 -4.88 9.91 -17.73
CA GLU A 183 -5.71 11.02 -17.22
C GLU A 183 -7.07 10.52 -16.69
N LEU A 184 -7.71 9.59 -17.39
CA LEU A 184 -8.94 8.96 -16.92
C LEU A 184 -8.69 8.15 -15.63
N SER A 185 -7.62 7.33 -15.63
CA SER A 185 -7.22 6.52 -14.48
C SER A 185 -6.91 7.37 -13.25
N PHE A 186 -6.24 8.51 -13.47
CA PHE A 186 -5.96 9.49 -12.41
C PHE A 186 -7.25 10.05 -11.80
N LYS A 187 -8.21 10.48 -12.62
CA LYS A 187 -9.50 11.01 -12.14
C LYS A 187 -10.28 9.94 -11.37
N ALA A 188 -10.37 8.73 -11.92
CA ALA A 188 -11.05 7.62 -11.23
C ALA A 188 -10.39 7.26 -9.89
N GLY A 189 -9.05 7.34 -9.83
CA GLY A 189 -8.30 7.17 -8.59
C GLY A 189 -8.59 8.25 -7.55
N LEU A 190 -8.75 9.51 -7.98
CA LEU A 190 -9.15 10.60 -7.09
C LEU A 190 -10.57 10.39 -6.54
N ASP A 191 -11.52 10.01 -7.40
CA ASP A 191 -12.91 9.76 -6.98
C ASP A 191 -12.96 8.65 -5.91
N LEU A 192 -12.20 7.56 -6.09
CA LEU A 192 -12.09 6.51 -5.07
C LEU A 192 -11.41 7.01 -3.79
N ALA A 193 -10.35 7.79 -3.91
CA ALA A 193 -9.63 8.33 -2.76
C ALA A 193 -10.53 9.25 -1.93
N ASP A 194 -11.32 10.13 -2.57
CA ASP A 194 -12.25 11.03 -1.92
C ASP A 194 -13.32 10.24 -1.13
N LEU A 195 -13.94 9.23 -1.74
CA LEU A 195 -14.89 8.36 -1.06
C LEU A 195 -14.28 7.67 0.17
N CYS A 196 -13.06 7.17 0.04
CA CYS A 196 -12.35 6.51 1.14
C CYS A 196 -11.97 7.49 2.27
N ILE A 197 -11.57 8.72 1.92
CA ILE A 197 -11.26 9.79 2.87
C ILE A 197 -12.53 10.24 3.60
N GLU A 198 -13.64 10.44 2.88
CA GLU A 198 -14.94 10.80 3.47
C GLU A 198 -15.42 9.72 4.45
N ALA A 199 -15.16 8.45 4.16
CA ALA A 199 -15.42 7.35 5.09
C ALA A 199 -14.42 7.29 6.27
N GLY A 200 -13.35 8.11 6.28
CA GLY A 200 -12.35 8.22 7.34
C GLY A 200 -11.11 7.32 7.18
N GLY A 201 -10.92 6.71 6.02
CA GLY A 201 -9.74 5.92 5.68
C GLY A 201 -8.52 6.79 5.34
N ILE A 202 -7.31 6.23 5.46
CA ILE A 202 -6.05 6.88 5.11
C ILE A 202 -5.57 6.30 3.77
N PRO A 203 -5.51 7.10 2.69
CA PRO A 203 -5.15 6.59 1.38
C PRO A 203 -3.67 6.19 1.30
N MET A 204 -3.41 5.06 0.64
CA MET A 204 -2.09 4.57 0.26
C MET A 204 -2.11 4.20 -1.22
N LEU A 205 -1.35 4.91 -2.04
CA LEU A 205 -1.25 4.64 -3.47
C LEU A 205 -0.46 3.37 -3.73
N VAL A 206 -0.96 2.50 -4.61
CA VAL A 206 -0.28 1.28 -5.02
C VAL A 206 -0.15 1.21 -6.53
N ASP A 207 1.10 1.14 -7.03
CA ASP A 207 1.39 1.17 -8.47
C ASP A 207 2.36 0.05 -8.90
N PRO A 208 1.97 -1.23 -8.71
CA PRO A 208 2.88 -2.35 -8.92
C PRO A 208 3.40 -2.46 -10.37
N LEU A 209 2.65 -2.03 -11.37
CA LEU A 209 3.09 -2.08 -12.76
C LEU A 209 4.02 -0.92 -13.14
N ALA A 210 4.13 0.12 -12.31
CA ALA A 210 5.13 1.18 -12.46
C ALA A 210 6.54 0.79 -11.95
N SER A 211 6.74 -0.47 -11.59
CA SER A 211 7.99 -1.02 -11.08
C SER A 211 9.10 -1.10 -12.14
N ALA A 212 10.36 -0.87 -11.74
CA ALA A 212 11.51 -1.13 -12.60
C ALA A 212 11.75 -2.64 -12.89
N SER A 213 10.93 -3.52 -12.33
CA SER A 213 10.82 -4.92 -12.78
C SER A 213 10.00 -5.06 -14.07
N VAL A 214 9.18 -4.06 -14.41
CA VAL A 214 8.22 -4.08 -15.52
C VAL A 214 8.57 -3.04 -16.57
N ILE A 215 8.90 -1.82 -16.15
CA ILE A 215 9.17 -0.68 -17.05
C ILE A 215 10.55 -0.08 -16.84
N SER A 216 11.01 0.67 -17.85
CA SER A 216 12.27 1.40 -17.77
C SER A 216 12.14 2.62 -16.84
N PRO A 217 13.26 3.13 -16.25
CA PRO A 217 13.23 4.41 -15.52
C PRO A 217 12.70 5.56 -16.36
N LYS A 218 12.98 5.58 -17.67
CA LYS A 218 12.44 6.59 -18.58
C LYS A 218 10.92 6.49 -18.69
N THR A 219 10.38 5.29 -18.87
CA THR A 219 8.91 5.08 -18.91
C THR A 219 8.27 5.47 -17.58
N PHE A 220 8.91 5.16 -16.45
CA PHE A 220 8.46 5.61 -15.12
C PHE A 220 8.40 7.13 -15.05
N ASP A 221 9.46 7.82 -15.47
CA ASP A 221 9.55 9.28 -15.46
C ASP A 221 8.50 9.94 -16.37
N ASP A 222 8.26 9.35 -17.54
CA ASP A 222 7.35 9.94 -18.53
C ASP A 222 5.87 9.65 -18.22
N PHE A 223 5.53 8.44 -17.71
CA PHE A 223 4.14 7.99 -17.61
C PHE A 223 3.62 7.80 -16.17
N ALA A 224 4.47 7.52 -15.19
CA ALA A 224 4.02 7.34 -13.81
C ALA A 224 4.22 8.62 -12.96
N VAL A 225 5.43 9.18 -12.95
CA VAL A 225 5.79 10.35 -12.13
C VAL A 225 4.82 11.52 -12.27
N PRO A 226 4.41 11.96 -13.48
CA PRO A 226 3.54 13.13 -13.62
C PRO A 226 2.18 12.95 -12.93
N TYR A 227 1.60 11.77 -12.99
CA TYR A 227 0.30 11.47 -12.40
C TYR A 227 0.40 11.20 -10.89
N LEU A 228 1.43 10.48 -10.43
CA LEU A 228 1.72 10.31 -9.01
C LEU A 228 1.98 11.65 -8.33
N LYS A 229 2.74 12.56 -8.98
CA LYS A 229 2.97 13.91 -8.45
C LYS A 229 1.67 14.69 -8.30
N ARG A 230 0.81 14.69 -9.33
CA ARG A 230 -0.50 15.37 -9.27
C ARG A 230 -1.40 14.75 -8.18
N PHE A 231 -1.32 13.42 -7.99
CA PHE A 231 -2.06 12.75 -6.93
C PHE A 231 -1.55 13.18 -5.54
N SER A 232 -0.23 13.24 -5.37
CA SER A 232 0.39 13.75 -4.14
C SER A 232 -0.02 15.20 -3.87
N ASP A 233 0.05 16.07 -4.88
CA ASP A 233 -0.37 17.48 -4.76
C ASP A 233 -1.86 17.62 -4.41
N TYR A 234 -2.68 16.68 -4.86
CA TYR A 234 -4.10 16.64 -4.49
C TYR A 234 -4.29 16.29 -3.03
N LEU A 235 -3.69 15.20 -2.54
CA LEU A 235 -3.81 14.75 -1.16
C LEU A 235 -3.22 15.75 -0.16
N HIS A 236 -2.10 16.39 -0.49
CA HIS A 236 -1.50 17.43 0.33
C HIS A 236 -2.41 18.65 0.56
N ARG A 237 -3.34 18.96 -0.36
CA ARG A 237 -4.33 20.05 -0.15
C ARG A 237 -5.31 19.75 0.98
N TYR A 238 -5.44 18.49 1.36
CA TYR A 238 -6.27 18.02 2.47
C TYR A 238 -5.46 17.60 3.69
N ASP A 239 -4.18 18.02 3.76
CA ASP A 239 -3.25 17.72 4.85
C ASP A 239 -3.01 16.21 5.07
N PHE A 240 -3.10 15.39 4.01
CA PHE A 240 -2.73 13.98 4.06
C PHE A 240 -1.27 13.77 3.66
N ASP A 241 -0.51 13.02 4.48
CA ASP A 241 0.75 12.43 4.04
C ASP A 241 0.48 11.36 2.95
N VAL A 242 1.30 11.35 1.92
CA VAL A 242 1.14 10.46 0.76
C VAL A 242 1.98 9.21 0.92
N PHE A 243 1.33 8.08 1.13
CA PHE A 243 1.93 6.76 1.13
C PHE A 243 1.94 6.23 -0.31
N LEU A 244 3.11 5.80 -0.78
CA LEU A 244 3.28 5.20 -2.11
C LEU A 244 3.94 3.83 -1.98
N HIS A 245 3.30 2.79 -2.52
CA HIS A 245 3.88 1.46 -2.66
C HIS A 245 4.14 1.13 -4.14
N ILE A 246 5.36 0.73 -4.45
CA ILE A 246 5.74 0.11 -5.72
C ILE A 246 6.55 -1.15 -5.41
N CYS A 247 6.02 -2.32 -5.77
CA CYS A 247 6.70 -3.59 -5.54
C CYS A 247 7.81 -3.87 -6.55
N GLY A 248 8.61 -4.92 -6.29
CA GLY A 248 9.74 -5.30 -7.14
C GLY A 248 10.91 -4.32 -7.06
N ARG A 249 11.70 -4.28 -8.12
CA ARG A 249 12.93 -3.46 -8.16
C ARG A 249 12.60 -1.98 -8.21
N SER A 250 13.02 -1.25 -7.18
CA SER A 250 12.83 0.21 -7.12
C SER A 250 14.13 1.01 -7.18
N GLU A 251 15.31 0.38 -7.06
CA GLU A 251 16.60 1.09 -7.15
C GLU A 251 16.71 2.02 -8.36
N PRO A 252 16.41 1.59 -9.61
CA PRO A 252 16.59 2.42 -10.79
C PRO A 252 15.63 3.62 -10.87
N ILE A 253 14.52 3.58 -10.13
CA ILE A 253 13.47 4.61 -10.13
C ILE A 253 13.47 5.49 -8.87
N LEU A 254 14.39 5.31 -7.91
CA LEU A 254 14.43 6.10 -6.67
C LEU A 254 14.49 7.62 -6.92
N HIS A 255 15.18 8.05 -7.98
CA HIS A 255 15.18 9.48 -8.36
C HIS A 255 13.80 9.97 -8.80
N GLY A 256 13.10 9.16 -9.58
CA GLY A 256 11.71 9.46 -9.99
C GLY A 256 10.75 9.46 -8.80
N ILE A 257 10.92 8.52 -7.84
CA ILE A 257 10.12 8.47 -6.62
C ILE A 257 10.20 9.78 -5.82
N ARG A 258 11.38 10.39 -5.67
CA ARG A 258 11.50 11.73 -5.04
C ARG A 258 10.63 12.78 -5.76
N ARG A 259 10.51 12.69 -7.07
CA ARG A 259 9.74 13.64 -7.89
C ARG A 259 8.23 13.42 -7.81
N THR A 260 7.76 12.26 -7.31
CA THR A 260 6.33 12.02 -7.11
C THR A 260 5.74 12.87 -5.98
N GLY A 261 6.57 13.35 -5.06
CA GLY A 261 6.12 14.11 -3.89
C GLY A 261 5.50 13.25 -2.80
N CYS A 262 5.69 11.93 -2.81
CA CYS A 262 5.24 11.08 -1.71
C CYS A 262 6.05 11.36 -0.42
N ASP A 263 5.40 11.25 0.73
CA ASP A 263 5.99 11.44 2.06
C ASP A 263 6.53 10.14 2.64
N LEU A 264 5.92 9.01 2.26
CA LEU A 264 6.33 7.67 2.66
C LEU A 264 6.42 6.78 1.43
N PHE A 265 7.53 6.04 1.31
CA PHE A 265 7.74 5.08 0.23
C PHE A 265 7.86 3.66 0.78
N SER A 266 6.93 2.80 0.37
CA SER A 266 6.95 1.36 0.66
C SER A 266 7.73 0.64 -0.44
N CYS A 267 8.96 0.23 -0.11
CA CYS A 267 9.89 -0.44 -1.00
C CYS A 267 9.91 -1.96 -0.80
N ASP A 268 10.25 -2.69 -1.86
CA ASP A 268 10.32 -4.15 -1.86
C ASP A 268 11.76 -4.62 -2.18
N ASP A 269 12.10 -4.84 -3.43
CA ASP A 269 13.40 -5.35 -3.86
C ASP A 269 14.41 -4.19 -4.06
N VAL A 270 14.93 -3.71 -2.95
CA VAL A 270 15.98 -2.68 -2.89
C VAL A 270 16.68 -2.71 -1.52
N SER A 271 17.97 -2.38 -1.48
CA SER A 271 18.69 -2.24 -0.21
C SER A 271 18.14 -1.03 0.59
N LEU A 272 17.87 -1.24 1.87
CA LEU A 272 17.40 -0.18 2.77
C LEU A 272 18.47 0.89 3.00
N GLU A 273 19.74 0.51 3.03
CA GLU A 273 20.86 1.45 3.11
C GLU A 273 20.87 2.37 1.89
N LEU A 274 20.60 1.81 0.69
CA LEU A 274 20.50 2.61 -0.53
C LEU A 274 19.28 3.53 -0.51
N CYS A 275 18.10 3.03 -0.13
CA CYS A 275 16.91 3.87 0.07
C CYS A 275 17.20 5.01 1.05
N ARG A 276 17.76 4.69 2.22
CA ARG A 276 18.11 5.67 3.24
C ARG A 276 19.06 6.74 2.69
N SER A 277 20.09 6.34 1.93
CA SER A 277 21.07 7.28 1.38
C SER A 277 20.53 8.14 0.25
N ARG A 278 19.55 7.66 -0.53
CA ARG A 278 19.05 8.32 -1.73
C ARG A 278 17.82 9.17 -1.50
N ILE A 279 16.92 8.71 -0.60
CA ILE A 279 15.61 9.33 -0.38
C ILE A 279 15.31 9.58 1.11
N GLY A 280 16.03 8.99 2.06
CA GLY A 280 15.69 8.99 3.48
C GLY A 280 15.75 10.35 4.18
N GLU A 281 16.38 11.37 3.58
CA GLU A 281 16.38 12.76 4.08
C GLU A 281 15.05 13.49 3.79
N GLU A 282 14.29 13.02 2.81
CA GLU A 282 13.06 13.68 2.33
C GLU A 282 11.82 12.80 2.53
N ILE A 283 11.98 11.47 2.44
CA ILE A 283 10.90 10.49 2.40
C ILE A 283 11.11 9.46 3.51
N ARG A 284 10.04 9.16 4.28
CA ARG A 284 10.03 8.06 5.26
C ARG A 284 10.02 6.73 4.52
N ILE A 285 10.78 5.77 5.00
CA ILE A 285 10.92 4.46 4.37
C ILE A 285 9.99 3.45 5.05
N ILE A 286 9.26 2.68 4.25
CA ILE A 286 8.45 1.55 4.69
C ILE A 286 9.03 0.29 4.06
N GLY A 287 9.26 -0.74 4.85
CA GLY A 287 9.72 -2.04 4.28
C GLY A 287 10.64 -2.82 5.22
N ASN A 288 11.38 -3.84 4.73
CA ASN A 288 11.11 -4.50 3.45
C ASN A 288 11.45 -6.01 3.56
N LEU A 289 10.86 -6.68 4.58
CA LEU A 289 11.02 -8.13 4.61
C LEU A 289 10.48 -8.73 3.30
N LYS A 290 11.29 -9.53 2.62
CA LYS A 290 10.87 -10.19 1.38
C LYS A 290 9.66 -11.09 1.65
N PRO A 291 8.55 -10.93 0.92
CA PRO A 291 7.32 -11.69 1.19
C PRO A 291 7.50 -13.21 1.13
N THR A 292 8.33 -13.71 0.20
CA THR A 292 8.61 -15.15 0.06
C THR A 292 9.31 -15.74 1.28
N ASP A 293 10.04 -14.94 2.06
CA ASP A 293 10.66 -15.40 3.31
C ASP A 293 9.61 -15.90 4.31
N LEU A 294 8.42 -15.31 4.30
CA LEU A 294 7.32 -15.75 5.16
C LEU A 294 6.75 -17.12 4.79
N LEU A 295 7.02 -17.60 3.55
CA LEU A 295 6.65 -18.93 3.08
C LEU A 295 7.75 -19.96 3.35
N GLU A 296 9.02 -19.56 3.17
CA GLU A 296 10.14 -20.50 2.97
C GLU A 296 11.06 -20.60 4.19
N GLU A 297 11.09 -19.58 5.06
CA GLU A 297 12.04 -19.52 6.17
C GLU A 297 11.45 -20.06 7.49
N THR A 298 12.31 -20.14 8.52
CA THR A 298 11.88 -20.45 9.90
C THR A 298 11.70 -19.17 10.71
N PRO A 299 10.93 -19.20 11.82
CA PRO A 299 10.76 -18.04 12.69
C PRO A 299 12.08 -17.41 13.15
N GLU A 300 13.10 -18.22 13.48
CA GLU A 300 14.41 -17.74 13.94
C GLU A 300 15.17 -17.02 12.83
N LYS A 301 14.98 -17.42 11.57
CA LYS A 301 15.56 -16.70 10.43
C LYS A 301 14.83 -15.40 10.16
N ILE A 302 13.50 -15.37 10.30
CA ILE A 302 12.71 -14.16 10.23
C ILE A 302 13.17 -13.15 11.29
N GLU A 303 13.36 -13.58 12.55
CA GLU A 303 13.87 -12.70 13.61
C GLU A 303 15.23 -12.06 13.25
N ARG A 304 16.16 -12.86 12.70
CA ARG A 304 17.46 -12.32 12.23
C ARG A 304 17.33 -11.34 11.08
N LYS A 305 16.40 -11.59 10.14
CA LYS A 305 16.13 -10.65 9.04
C LYS A 305 15.52 -9.35 9.56
N VAL A 306 14.60 -9.41 10.51
CA VAL A 306 14.04 -8.20 11.17
C VAL A 306 15.14 -7.41 11.87
N GLU A 307 16.06 -8.08 12.58
CA GLU A 307 17.21 -7.43 13.20
C GLU A 307 18.08 -6.68 12.18
N ALA A 308 18.39 -7.32 11.05
CA ALA A 308 19.16 -6.71 9.97
C ALA A 308 18.42 -5.51 9.34
N ILE A 309 17.12 -5.63 9.09
CA ILE A 309 16.28 -4.54 8.56
C ILE A 309 16.29 -3.34 9.51
N LEU A 310 16.10 -3.56 10.81
CA LEU A 310 16.12 -2.50 11.81
C LEU A 310 17.51 -1.87 11.93
N ALA A 311 18.58 -2.64 11.86
CA ALA A 311 19.95 -2.12 11.84
C ALA A 311 20.22 -1.20 10.65
N ALA A 312 19.66 -1.52 9.47
CA ALA A 312 19.82 -0.74 8.26
C ALA A 312 19.00 0.56 8.23
N ALA A 313 17.75 0.54 8.73
CA ALA A 313 16.79 1.59 8.44
C ALA A 313 16.16 2.27 9.66
N LYS A 314 16.21 1.71 10.87
CA LYS A 314 15.56 2.28 12.07
C LYS A 314 15.94 3.75 12.33
N GLU A 315 17.19 4.12 12.06
CA GLU A 315 17.72 5.47 12.23
C GLU A 315 17.63 6.32 10.94
N SER A 316 16.65 6.05 10.07
CA SER A 316 16.41 6.89 8.89
C SER A 316 16.02 8.31 9.31
N PRO A 317 16.56 9.37 8.67
CA PRO A 317 16.38 10.75 9.11
C PRO A 317 14.92 11.18 9.26
N LYS A 318 14.08 10.79 8.31
CA LYS A 318 12.62 11.08 8.33
C LYS A 318 11.81 10.03 9.09
N GLY A 319 12.41 8.91 9.47
CA GLY A 319 11.75 7.81 10.17
C GLY A 319 11.57 6.56 9.31
N PHE A 320 11.13 5.50 9.96
CA PHE A 320 11.02 4.17 9.39
C PHE A 320 9.77 3.42 9.87
N VAL A 321 9.14 2.68 8.96
CA VAL A 321 8.08 1.72 9.26
C VAL A 321 8.57 0.34 8.88
N LEU A 322 8.63 -0.58 9.83
CA LEU A 322 8.95 -1.98 9.57
C LEU A 322 7.75 -2.65 8.89
N ALA A 323 7.92 -3.08 7.66
CA ALA A 323 6.89 -3.73 6.86
C ALA A 323 7.45 -4.92 6.08
N THR A 324 6.57 -5.69 5.46
CA THR A 324 6.92 -6.57 4.36
C THR A 324 7.18 -5.75 3.10
N GLY A 325 8.02 -6.24 2.18
CA GLY A 325 8.33 -5.53 0.94
C GLY A 325 7.12 -5.38 0.01
N CYS A 326 6.20 -6.33 0.07
CA CYS A 326 4.90 -6.31 -0.61
C CYS A 326 3.87 -7.00 0.31
N GLU A 327 2.69 -7.32 -0.23
CA GLU A 327 1.64 -8.03 0.49
C GLU A 327 2.16 -9.35 1.12
N VAL A 328 1.68 -9.62 2.33
CA VAL A 328 1.90 -10.93 2.95
C VAL A 328 1.23 -12.00 2.10
N PRO A 329 1.97 -13.01 1.61
CA PRO A 329 1.38 -14.09 0.80
C PRO A 329 0.24 -14.78 1.55
N ILE A 330 -0.83 -15.15 0.83
CA ILE A 330 -2.00 -15.82 1.42
C ILE A 330 -1.58 -17.05 2.23
N GLY A 331 -0.66 -17.87 1.71
CA GLY A 331 -0.14 -19.07 2.36
C GLY A 331 1.03 -18.86 3.32
N ALA A 332 1.33 -17.62 3.72
CA ALA A 332 2.43 -17.34 4.66
C ALA A 332 2.27 -18.07 5.98
N SER A 333 3.39 -18.58 6.55
CA SER A 333 3.40 -19.20 7.87
C SER A 333 2.96 -18.18 8.93
N ARG A 334 1.98 -18.59 9.74
CA ARG A 334 1.50 -17.79 10.87
C ARG A 334 2.60 -17.52 11.89
N GLU A 335 3.44 -18.51 12.12
CA GLU A 335 4.56 -18.46 13.05
C GLU A 335 5.62 -17.46 12.56
N ASN A 336 5.91 -17.44 11.26
CA ASN A 336 6.84 -16.50 10.66
C ASN A 336 6.35 -15.05 10.77
N LEU A 337 5.07 -14.81 10.50
CA LEU A 337 4.51 -13.46 10.61
C LEU A 337 4.39 -13.02 12.09
N LEU A 338 4.09 -13.92 13.02
CA LEU A 338 4.16 -13.66 14.47
C LEU A 338 5.58 -13.31 14.90
N ALA A 339 6.60 -14.07 14.43
CA ALA A 339 8.00 -13.77 14.72
C ALA A 339 8.41 -12.40 14.20
N PHE A 340 8.01 -12.05 12.97
CA PHE A 340 8.23 -10.72 12.38
C PHE A 340 7.68 -9.60 13.25
N VAL A 341 6.40 -9.69 13.62
CA VAL A 341 5.74 -8.62 14.40
C VAL A 341 6.32 -8.53 15.81
N ARG A 342 6.49 -9.68 16.49
CA ARG A 342 7.06 -9.76 17.85
C ARG A 342 8.47 -9.15 17.90
N GLU A 343 9.34 -9.55 16.97
CA GLU A 343 10.72 -9.09 16.94
C GLU A 343 10.80 -7.61 16.53
N GLY A 344 9.95 -7.19 15.60
CA GLY A 344 9.84 -5.78 15.23
C GLY A 344 9.42 -4.89 16.40
N ARG A 345 8.46 -5.32 17.21
CA ARG A 345 8.06 -4.60 18.42
C ARG A 345 9.17 -4.58 19.46
N ARG A 346 9.81 -5.73 19.73
CA ARG A 346 10.85 -5.89 20.74
C ARG A 346 12.10 -5.09 20.42
N ARG A 347 12.67 -5.22 19.21
CA ARG A 347 13.93 -4.54 18.81
C ARG A 347 13.73 -3.15 18.24
N GLY A 348 12.51 -2.84 17.84
CA GLY A 348 12.16 -1.53 17.28
C GLY A 348 12.11 -0.39 18.28
N MET A 349 12.27 -0.65 19.60
CA MET A 349 12.20 0.37 20.65
C MET A 349 13.20 1.49 20.43
N TYR A 350 12.74 2.74 20.53
CA TYR A 350 13.56 3.94 20.62
C TYR A 350 13.73 4.37 22.07
N TRP A 351 12.66 4.25 22.88
CA TRP A 351 12.62 4.57 24.30
C TRP A 351 11.47 3.80 24.99
N GLY A 352 11.44 3.80 26.30
CA GLY A 352 10.45 3.06 27.09
C GLY A 352 10.92 1.67 27.51
N LYS A 353 9.98 0.87 28.03
CA LYS A 353 10.18 -0.54 28.39
C LYS A 353 9.52 -1.42 27.36
N GLU A 354 10.06 -2.64 27.16
CA GLU A 354 9.39 -3.69 26.39
C GLU A 354 8.01 -3.99 27.03
N GLU A 355 6.97 -4.07 26.18
CA GLU A 355 5.63 -4.53 26.58
C GLU A 355 5.57 -6.06 26.74
#